data_3c36bbc97cc9bd60179365fb77df8f86
#
_entry.id   3c36bbc97cc9bd60179365fb77df8f86
#
_cell.length_a   1.000
_cell.length_b   1.000
_cell.length_c   1.000
_cell.angle_alpha   90.00
_cell.angle_beta   90.00
_cell.angle_gamma   90.00
#
_symmetry.space_group_name_H-M   'P 1'
#
loop_
_entity.id
_entity.type
_entity.pdbx_description
1 polymer ?
#
loop_
_entity_poly.entity_id
_entity_poly.type
_entity_poly.pdbx_seq_one_letter_code
_entity_poly.pdbx_strand_id
1 'polypeptide(L)'
;MKIGNIEFACEFIRAGAGLSGMVLLAVAISMSTASCSLFDGSPVHEKVVSRPEEKAAADPYVIGRDDELEIVVWNQPQLSGKVTVASDGTISMPLIGRVPAAGMTPDQLKVDLEKRYVRYVHDANATVRVADPASHVFYVLGEVNKPGVYKLHSGEVLSQALAEAGGLGQFADAGKIRILRHKQNETVVVTVNYYVVRSGGDVSADVLVEPGDTVQVP
;
A
#
# COMPACT_ATOMS: atom_id res chain seq x y z
N MET A 1 -38.86 11.37 13.57
CA MET A 1 -39.71 10.70 12.58
C MET A 1 -39.01 9.34 12.35
N LYS A 2 -39.28 8.47 13.12
CA LYS A 2 -39.87 7.13 13.27
C LYS A 2 -40.05 6.39 11.94
N ILE A 3 -39.69 5.13 11.99
CA ILE A 3 -40.21 3.94 11.29
C ILE A 3 -39.04 3.20 10.61
N GLY A 4 -38.85 1.91 10.75
CA GLY A 4 -39.50 0.83 11.49
C GLY A 4 -38.77 -0.49 11.23
N ASN A 5 -38.79 -1.33 12.23
CA ASN A 5 -38.35 -2.72 12.23
C ASN A 5 -39.18 -3.55 11.25
N ILE A 6 -38.56 -4.53 10.60
CA ILE A 6 -39.25 -5.70 10.09
C ILE A 6 -38.51 -6.94 10.58
N GLU A 7 -38.99 -7.46 11.73
CA GLU A 7 -38.88 -8.86 12.09
C GLU A 7 -39.90 -9.62 11.27
N PHE A 8 -39.52 -10.73 10.65
CA PHE A 8 -40.48 -11.74 10.23
C PHE A 8 -40.16 -13.06 10.90
N ALA A 9 -41.06 -13.35 11.82
CA ALA A 9 -41.19 -14.57 12.50
C ALA A 9 -41.53 -15.73 11.55
N CYS A 10 -40.92 -16.88 11.79
CA CYS A 10 -41.36 -18.15 11.26
C CYS A 10 -41.74 -19.02 12.43
N GLU A 11 -43.01 -18.98 12.76
CA GLU A 11 -43.64 -19.92 13.68
C GLU A 11 -44.88 -20.54 13.02
N PHE A 12 -45.12 -21.76 13.39
CA PHE A 12 -46.34 -22.53 13.13
C PHE A 12 -46.31 -23.48 11.91
N ILE A 13 -46.14 -24.78 12.22
CA ILE A 13 -47.23 -25.76 12.09
C ILE A 13 -46.90 -26.97 12.96
N ARG A 14 -47.72 -27.11 14.00
CA ARG A 14 -47.85 -28.31 14.84
C ARG A 14 -49.28 -28.73 14.71
N ALA A 15 -49.51 -29.97 14.40
CA ALA A 15 -50.61 -30.80 14.79
C ALA A 15 -51.03 -31.78 13.68
N GLY A 16 -51.17 -33.01 14.05
CA GLY A 16 -52.18 -33.90 13.58
C GLY A 16 -51.85 -35.39 13.71
N ALA A 17 -52.35 -35.98 14.74
CA ALA A 17 -52.30 -37.38 15.08
C ALA A 17 -52.98 -38.32 14.07
N GLY A 18 -52.56 -39.59 14.06
CA GLY A 18 -53.40 -40.64 13.43
C GLY A 18 -52.68 -41.97 13.27
N LEU A 19 -52.85 -42.77 14.24
CA LEU A 19 -52.83 -44.18 14.41
C LEU A 19 -52.80 -45.12 13.20
N SER A 20 -52.18 -46.26 13.48
CA SER A 20 -52.53 -47.61 13.14
C SER A 20 -51.84 -48.27 11.95
N GLY A 21 -51.11 -49.31 12.23
CA GLY A 21 -51.29 -50.55 11.50
C GLY A 21 -50.07 -51.29 11.01
N MET A 22 -49.62 -52.23 11.78
CA MET A 22 -49.27 -53.59 11.35
C MET A 22 -48.07 -53.88 10.47
N VAL A 23 -47.02 -54.38 11.12
CA VAL A 23 -46.43 -55.74 11.00
C VAL A 23 -46.09 -56.22 9.56
N LEU A 24 -44.84 -56.46 9.30
CA LEU A 24 -44.20 -57.72 8.86
C LEU A 24 -42.83 -57.40 8.27
N LEU A 25 -41.81 -57.86 8.91
CA LEU A 25 -40.89 -58.96 8.51
C LEU A 25 -40.20 -58.78 7.16
N ALA A 26 -38.94 -58.60 7.17
CA ALA A 26 -37.97 -59.56 6.67
C ALA A 26 -36.62 -58.99 6.33
N VAL A 27 -35.65 -59.59 6.89
CA VAL A 27 -34.41 -60.08 6.29
C VAL A 27 -33.29 -59.09 5.98
N ALA A 28 -32.32 -59.30 6.79
CA ALA A 28 -30.92 -58.93 6.64
C ALA A 28 -30.38 -59.10 5.20
N ILE A 29 -29.67 -58.07 4.73
CA ILE A 29 -28.49 -58.26 3.93
C ILE A 29 -27.44 -57.29 4.44
N SER A 30 -26.54 -57.84 5.21
CA SER A 30 -25.27 -57.25 5.56
C SER A 30 -24.42 -57.16 4.30
N MET A 31 -24.21 -55.96 3.82
CA MET A 31 -23.13 -55.70 2.86
C MET A 31 -22.27 -54.59 3.43
N SER A 32 -21.24 -55.05 4.11
CA SER A 32 -20.09 -54.27 4.52
C SER A 32 -19.38 -53.71 3.29
N THR A 33 -19.62 -52.45 2.97
CA THR A 33 -18.72 -51.69 2.14
C THR A 33 -17.80 -50.90 3.05
N ALA A 34 -16.63 -51.45 3.27
CA ALA A 34 -15.50 -50.70 3.80
C ALA A 34 -15.16 -49.61 2.82
N SER A 35 -15.71 -48.42 2.98
CA SER A 35 -15.32 -47.23 2.28
C SER A 35 -14.15 -46.63 3.02
N CYS A 36 -12.96 -46.87 2.50
CA CYS A 36 -11.73 -46.12 2.84
C CYS A 36 -11.95 -44.66 2.47
N SER A 37 -12.36 -43.84 3.38
CA SER A 37 -12.26 -42.36 3.29
C SER A 37 -11.10 -41.88 4.12
N LEU A 38 -9.87 -42.18 3.64
CA LEU A 38 -8.68 -41.50 4.07
C LEU A 38 -8.44 -40.33 3.12
N PHE A 39 -9.26 -39.30 3.22
CA PHE A 39 -8.96 -37.97 2.72
C PHE A 39 -9.58 -37.00 3.70
N ASP A 40 -8.93 -36.88 4.86
CA ASP A 40 -9.16 -35.77 5.77
C ASP A 40 -8.56 -34.51 5.14
N GLY A 41 -9.27 -34.00 4.15
CA GLY A 41 -9.04 -32.68 3.62
C GLY A 41 -9.61 -31.67 4.60
N SER A 42 -8.92 -31.48 5.72
CA SER A 42 -9.18 -30.33 6.58
C SER A 42 -9.18 -29.10 5.68
N PRO A 43 -10.24 -28.31 5.59
CA PRO A 43 -10.18 -27.05 4.89
C PRO A 43 -9.12 -26.23 5.59
N VAL A 44 -8.02 -25.95 4.89
CA VAL A 44 -7.04 -24.98 5.33
C VAL A 44 -7.83 -23.67 5.42
N HIS A 45 -8.30 -23.35 6.62
CA HIS A 45 -8.83 -22.04 6.90
C HIS A 45 -7.66 -21.07 6.79
N GLU A 46 -7.37 -20.67 5.56
CA GLU A 46 -6.57 -19.49 5.30
C GLU A 46 -7.29 -18.36 6.02
N LYS A 47 -6.76 -17.99 7.19
CA LYS A 47 -7.21 -16.82 7.92
C LYS A 47 -6.82 -15.63 7.06
N VAL A 48 -7.70 -15.25 6.14
CA VAL A 48 -7.61 -13.95 5.47
C VAL A 48 -7.70 -12.92 6.58
N VAL A 49 -6.54 -12.47 7.03
CA VAL A 49 -6.44 -11.29 7.88
C VAL A 49 -6.84 -10.14 6.96
N SER A 50 -8.13 -9.82 6.97
CA SER A 50 -8.61 -8.59 6.40
C SER A 50 -7.81 -7.48 7.10
N ARG A 51 -6.82 -6.93 6.40
CA ARG A 51 -6.29 -5.62 6.76
C ARG A 51 -7.54 -4.76 6.94
N PRO A 52 -7.75 -4.08 8.08
CA PRO A 52 -8.79 -3.08 8.16
C PRO A 52 -8.63 -2.25 6.89
N GLU A 53 -9.70 -2.14 6.11
CA GLU A 53 -9.78 -1.15 5.05
C GLU A 53 -9.82 0.23 5.70
N GLU A 54 -8.81 0.54 6.48
CA GLU A 54 -8.35 1.89 6.61
C GLU A 54 -7.89 2.24 5.21
N LYS A 55 -8.82 2.83 4.49
CA LYS A 55 -8.63 3.47 3.20
C LYS A 55 -7.24 4.09 3.23
N ALA A 56 -6.25 3.32 2.76
CA ALA A 56 -4.96 3.83 2.42
C ALA A 56 -5.22 4.73 1.20
N ALA A 57 -5.79 5.90 1.47
CA ALA A 57 -5.53 7.05 0.66
C ALA A 57 -4.01 7.14 0.74
N ALA A 58 -3.34 6.61 -0.28
CA ALA A 58 -1.91 6.76 -0.44
C ALA A 58 -1.66 8.24 -0.16
N ASP A 59 -0.83 8.52 0.85
CA ASP A 59 -0.54 9.91 1.18
C ASP A 59 -0.17 10.61 -0.09
N PRO A 60 -0.80 11.76 -0.39
CA PRO A 60 -0.59 12.42 -1.66
C PRO A 60 0.90 12.71 -1.81
N TYR A 61 1.44 12.40 -2.98
CA TYR A 61 2.84 12.67 -3.28
C TYR A 61 3.18 14.13 -2.96
N VAL A 62 4.22 14.35 -2.20
CA VAL A 62 4.72 15.68 -1.87
C VAL A 62 6.00 15.91 -2.66
N ILE A 63 6.00 16.93 -3.50
CA ILE A 63 7.14 17.29 -4.35
C ILE A 63 8.34 17.61 -3.46
N GLY A 64 9.46 16.96 -3.74
CA GLY A 64 10.72 17.19 -3.07
C GLY A 64 11.73 17.96 -3.93
N ARG A 65 12.92 18.15 -3.38
CA ARG A 65 14.06 18.73 -4.12
C ARG A 65 14.59 17.67 -5.09
N ASP A 66 15.16 18.14 -6.19
CA ASP A 66 15.72 17.31 -7.25
C ASP A 66 14.69 16.50 -8.07
N ASP A 67 13.38 16.56 -7.73
CA ASP A 67 12.34 15.94 -8.53
C ASP A 67 12.26 16.57 -9.92
N GLU A 68 12.07 15.74 -10.94
CA GLU A 68 11.76 16.21 -12.30
C GLU A 68 10.24 16.27 -12.47
N LEU A 69 9.73 17.46 -12.73
CA LEU A 69 8.32 17.72 -13.01
C LEU A 69 8.12 17.94 -14.50
N GLU A 70 7.07 17.39 -15.05
CA GLU A 70 6.56 17.73 -16.39
C GLU A 70 5.33 18.62 -16.23
N ILE A 71 5.46 19.84 -16.72
CA ILE A 71 4.39 20.85 -16.65
C ILE A 71 3.90 21.11 -18.07
N VAL A 72 2.62 20.93 -18.29
CA VAL A 72 1.97 21.19 -19.57
C VAL A 72 0.92 22.27 -19.38
N VAL A 73 1.07 23.40 -20.08
CA VAL A 73 0.08 24.48 -20.11
C VAL A 73 -0.69 24.35 -21.42
N TRP A 74 -2.02 24.22 -21.30
CA TRP A 74 -2.90 24.02 -22.45
C TRP A 74 -2.71 25.11 -23.51
N ASN A 75 -2.54 24.69 -24.77
CA ASN A 75 -2.37 25.56 -25.92
C ASN A 75 -1.17 26.54 -25.84
N GLN A 76 -0.19 26.27 -24.93
CA GLN A 76 1.00 27.11 -24.74
C GLN A 76 2.26 26.23 -24.68
N PRO A 77 2.76 25.69 -25.79
CA PRO A 77 3.91 24.80 -25.80
C PRO A 77 5.19 25.49 -25.30
N GLN A 78 5.33 26.82 -25.46
CA GLN A 78 6.48 27.58 -24.98
C GLN A 78 6.51 27.74 -23.45
N LEU A 79 5.40 27.48 -22.75
CA LEU A 79 5.31 27.47 -21.29
C LEU A 79 5.31 26.06 -20.72
N SER A 80 5.31 25.05 -21.59
CA SER A 80 5.29 23.64 -21.24
C SER A 80 6.70 23.06 -21.32
N GLY A 81 7.00 22.11 -20.44
CA GLY A 81 8.28 21.42 -20.47
C GLY A 81 8.59 20.68 -19.17
N LYS A 82 9.75 20.03 -19.17
CA LYS A 82 10.31 19.39 -17.98
C LYS A 82 11.15 20.40 -17.21
N VAL A 83 10.97 20.41 -15.90
CA VAL A 83 11.70 21.28 -14.98
C VAL A 83 12.11 20.49 -13.75
N THR A 84 13.33 20.72 -13.27
CA THR A 84 13.81 20.11 -12.03
C THR A 84 13.59 21.07 -10.88
N VAL A 85 13.16 20.55 -9.74
CA VAL A 85 13.05 21.32 -8.50
C VAL A 85 14.45 21.58 -7.97
N ALA A 86 14.81 22.86 -7.90
CA ALA A 86 16.11 23.26 -7.41
C ALA A 86 16.31 22.94 -5.92
N SER A 87 17.56 22.99 -5.45
CA SER A 87 17.92 22.74 -4.05
C SER A 87 17.28 23.72 -3.07
N ASP A 88 16.87 24.92 -3.53
CA ASP A 88 16.09 25.89 -2.75
C ASP A 88 14.59 25.56 -2.69
N GLY A 89 14.16 24.48 -3.34
CA GLY A 89 12.76 24.04 -3.38
C GLY A 89 11.90 24.78 -4.41
N THR A 90 12.51 25.54 -5.32
CA THR A 90 11.78 26.29 -6.36
C THR A 90 11.94 25.65 -7.74
N ILE A 91 10.99 25.92 -8.62
CA ILE A 91 11.09 25.66 -10.06
C ILE A 91 11.19 26.99 -10.82
N SER A 92 11.85 27.00 -11.98
CA SER A 92 11.95 28.18 -12.83
C SER A 92 11.04 28.02 -14.04
N MET A 93 10.02 28.89 -14.14
CA MET A 93 9.03 28.85 -15.21
C MET A 93 9.08 30.10 -16.06
N PRO A 94 8.88 29.99 -17.39
CA PRO A 94 8.80 31.15 -18.27
C PRO A 94 7.73 32.14 -17.80
N LEU A 95 7.95 33.42 -18.00
CA LEU A 95 7.09 34.58 -17.67
C LEU A 95 6.88 34.83 -16.17
N ILE A 96 6.78 33.81 -15.34
CA ILE A 96 6.46 33.93 -13.91
C ILE A 96 7.69 33.77 -13.00
N GLY A 97 8.85 33.37 -13.57
CA GLY A 97 10.09 33.25 -12.83
C GLY A 97 10.10 32.07 -11.83
N ARG A 98 10.65 32.32 -10.65
CA ARG A 98 10.76 31.28 -9.60
C ARG A 98 9.44 31.07 -8.89
N VAL A 99 9.05 29.81 -8.76
CA VAL A 99 7.82 29.36 -8.08
C VAL A 99 8.18 28.31 -7.04
N PRO A 100 7.77 28.44 -5.78
CA PRO A 100 7.98 27.38 -4.80
C PRO A 100 7.21 26.13 -5.22
N ALA A 101 7.84 24.98 -5.14
CA ALA A 101 7.25 23.69 -5.52
C ALA A 101 7.45 22.63 -4.43
N ALA A 102 8.60 22.62 -3.75
CA ALA A 102 8.86 21.66 -2.69
C ALA A 102 7.88 21.82 -1.53
N GLY A 103 7.39 20.68 -0.99
CA GLY A 103 6.39 20.66 0.06
C GLY A 103 4.94 20.78 -0.41
N MET A 104 4.71 20.99 -1.71
CA MET A 104 3.38 21.02 -2.32
C MET A 104 3.05 19.69 -2.99
N THR A 105 1.77 19.39 -3.11
CA THR A 105 1.32 18.31 -4.01
C THR A 105 1.27 18.84 -5.46
N PRO A 106 1.32 17.95 -6.48
CA PRO A 106 1.18 18.36 -7.88
C PRO A 106 -0.09 19.17 -8.13
N ASP A 107 -1.21 18.84 -7.46
CA ASP A 107 -2.47 19.59 -7.58
C ASP A 107 -2.39 20.98 -6.96
N GLN A 108 -1.71 21.13 -5.83
CA GLN A 108 -1.49 22.44 -5.22
C GLN A 108 -0.60 23.31 -6.10
N LEU A 109 0.48 22.75 -6.65
CA LEU A 109 1.36 23.46 -7.57
C LEU A 109 0.62 23.86 -8.85
N LYS A 110 -0.22 23.01 -9.41
CA LYS A 110 -1.10 23.33 -10.53
C LYS A 110 -1.90 24.61 -10.28
N VAL A 111 -2.62 24.64 -9.15
CA VAL A 111 -3.46 25.80 -8.79
C VAL A 111 -2.62 27.08 -8.62
N ASP A 112 -1.44 26.98 -8.05
CA ASP A 112 -0.53 28.15 -7.90
C ASP A 112 -0.01 28.64 -9.24
N LEU A 113 0.37 27.74 -10.13
CA LEU A 113 0.79 28.07 -11.50
C LEU A 113 -0.33 28.77 -12.30
N GLU A 114 -1.54 28.21 -12.27
CA GLU A 114 -2.71 28.81 -12.96
C GLU A 114 -2.99 30.22 -12.46
N LYS A 115 -2.98 30.46 -11.14
CA LYS A 115 -3.15 31.80 -10.54
C LYS A 115 -2.10 32.80 -11.01
N ARG A 116 -0.85 32.37 -11.18
CA ARG A 116 0.25 33.24 -11.64
C ARG A 116 0.16 33.51 -13.11
N TYR A 117 -0.22 32.51 -13.92
CA TYR A 117 -0.32 32.63 -15.38
C TYR A 117 -1.54 33.45 -15.85
N VAL A 118 -2.62 33.56 -15.08
CA VAL A 118 -3.81 34.38 -15.40
C VAL A 118 -3.45 35.80 -15.85
N ARG A 119 -2.34 36.36 -15.37
CA ARG A 119 -1.87 37.71 -15.76
C ARG A 119 -1.30 37.78 -17.18
N TYR A 120 -0.90 36.65 -17.74
CA TYR A 120 -0.18 36.58 -19.02
C TYR A 120 -0.96 35.80 -20.08
N VAL A 121 -1.79 34.87 -19.67
CA VAL A 121 -2.51 33.95 -20.56
C VAL A 121 -3.95 33.85 -20.11
N HIS A 122 -4.88 34.10 -21.05
CA HIS A 122 -6.31 33.82 -20.82
C HIS A 122 -6.51 32.30 -20.75
N ASP A 123 -7.31 31.83 -19.79
CA ASP A 123 -7.62 30.41 -19.60
C ASP A 123 -6.42 29.49 -19.43
N ALA A 124 -5.44 29.94 -18.64
CA ALA A 124 -4.27 29.13 -18.31
C ALA A 124 -4.69 27.88 -17.53
N ASN A 125 -4.80 26.75 -18.23
CA ASN A 125 -5.00 25.44 -17.62
C ASN A 125 -3.69 24.69 -17.61
N ALA A 126 -3.15 24.42 -16.42
CA ALA A 126 -1.89 23.72 -16.25
C ALA A 126 -2.14 22.27 -15.80
N THR A 127 -1.29 21.38 -16.24
CA THR A 127 -1.19 20.01 -15.73
C THR A 127 0.22 19.81 -15.19
N VAL A 128 0.34 19.33 -13.97
CA VAL A 128 1.62 19.03 -13.33
C VAL A 128 1.70 17.54 -13.09
N ARG A 129 2.77 16.92 -13.57
CA ARG A 129 3.05 15.50 -13.39
C ARG A 129 4.49 15.33 -12.90
N VAL A 130 4.72 14.42 -11.98
CA VAL A 130 6.07 14.02 -11.58
C VAL A 130 6.60 13.06 -12.64
N ALA A 131 7.67 13.45 -13.31
CA ALA A 131 8.34 12.66 -14.34
C ALA A 131 9.38 11.72 -13.72
N ASP A 132 10.17 12.22 -12.76
CA ASP A 132 11.10 11.40 -11.97
C ASP A 132 11.07 11.85 -10.49
N PRO A 133 10.62 10.95 -9.57
CA PRO A 133 10.56 11.24 -8.14
C PRO A 133 11.93 11.03 -7.47
N ALA A 134 12.93 11.84 -7.80
CA ALA A 134 14.30 11.72 -7.29
C ALA A 134 14.39 11.93 -5.77
N SER A 135 13.44 12.65 -5.16
CA SER A 135 13.37 12.86 -3.72
C SER A 135 12.80 11.67 -2.95
N HIS A 136 12.08 10.76 -3.62
CA HIS A 136 11.45 9.59 -3.01
C HIS A 136 12.32 8.35 -3.24
N VAL A 137 13.40 8.25 -2.48
CA VAL A 137 14.33 7.12 -2.50
C VAL A 137 14.56 6.59 -1.09
N PHE A 138 14.96 5.33 -0.99
CA PHE A 138 15.48 4.72 0.22
C PHE A 138 16.82 4.04 -0.07
N TYR A 139 17.56 3.75 0.97
CA TYR A 139 18.89 3.17 0.88
C TYR A 139 18.89 1.80 1.54
N VAL A 140 19.51 0.81 0.89
CA VAL A 140 19.69 -0.54 1.47
C VAL A 140 21.15 -0.83 1.57
N LEU A 141 21.62 -1.17 2.78
CA LEU A 141 23.02 -1.44 3.12
C LEU A 141 23.15 -2.74 3.90
N GLY A 142 24.34 -3.36 3.81
CA GLY A 142 24.71 -4.54 4.58
C GLY A 142 24.49 -5.84 3.82
N GLU A 143 24.12 -6.91 4.53
CA GLU A 143 24.02 -8.29 4.00
C GLU A 143 22.72 -8.48 3.19
N VAL A 144 22.66 -7.84 2.03
CA VAL A 144 21.64 -8.03 0.99
C VAL A 144 22.31 -8.38 -0.34
N ASN A 145 21.59 -9.03 -1.24
CA ASN A 145 22.18 -9.44 -2.52
C ASN A 145 22.59 -8.25 -3.40
N LYS A 146 21.85 -7.14 -3.33
CA LYS A 146 22.11 -5.92 -4.11
C LYS A 146 21.95 -4.68 -3.20
N PRO A 147 23.02 -4.29 -2.48
CA PRO A 147 22.98 -3.01 -1.74
C PRO A 147 22.96 -1.84 -2.72
N GLY A 148 22.23 -0.77 -2.37
CA GLY A 148 22.11 0.40 -3.25
C GLY A 148 21.02 1.36 -2.84
N VAL A 149 20.70 2.25 -3.78
CA VAL A 149 19.63 3.24 -3.69
C VAL A 149 18.46 2.78 -4.53
N TYR A 150 17.26 2.81 -3.98
CA TYR A 150 16.04 2.35 -4.62
C TYR A 150 14.98 3.45 -4.63
N LYS A 151 14.12 3.45 -5.64
CA LYS A 151 12.98 4.36 -5.71
C LYS A 151 11.89 3.84 -4.80
N LEU A 152 11.34 4.72 -3.99
CA LEU A 152 10.28 4.37 -3.05
C LEU A 152 8.92 4.44 -3.74
N HIS A 153 8.17 3.35 -3.72
CA HIS A 153 6.79 3.30 -4.17
C HIS A 153 5.83 3.67 -3.03
N SER A 154 4.68 4.26 -3.39
CA SER A 154 3.68 4.64 -2.40
C SER A 154 3.17 3.42 -1.62
N GLY A 155 3.23 3.48 -0.30
CA GLY A 155 2.80 2.40 0.57
C GLY A 155 3.73 1.19 0.62
N GLU A 156 4.98 1.36 0.21
CA GLU A 156 5.98 0.30 0.22
C GLU A 156 6.39 -0.08 1.64
N VAL A 157 6.42 -1.39 1.90
CA VAL A 157 6.81 -1.97 3.18
C VAL A 157 8.21 -2.60 3.10
N LEU A 158 8.83 -2.84 4.27
CA LEU A 158 10.18 -3.38 4.35
C LEU A 158 10.37 -4.68 3.57
N SER A 159 9.39 -5.58 3.55
CA SER A 159 9.47 -6.84 2.81
C SER A 159 9.59 -6.62 1.30
N GLN A 160 8.90 -5.61 0.76
CA GLN A 160 8.98 -5.22 -0.66
C GLN A 160 10.34 -4.59 -0.96
N ALA A 161 10.78 -3.65 -0.12
CA ALA A 161 12.10 -3.02 -0.22
C ALA A 161 13.25 -4.04 -0.23
N LEU A 162 13.18 -5.06 0.64
CA LEU A 162 14.15 -6.14 0.64
C LEU A 162 14.06 -7.02 -0.61
N ALA A 163 12.86 -7.24 -1.16
CA ALA A 163 12.70 -7.99 -2.39
C ALA A 163 13.33 -7.26 -3.58
N GLU A 164 13.21 -5.92 -3.68
CA GLU A 164 13.91 -5.11 -4.68
C GLU A 164 15.42 -5.20 -4.57
N ALA A 165 15.94 -5.23 -3.33
CA ALA A 165 17.37 -5.47 -3.06
C ALA A 165 17.83 -6.92 -3.37
N GLY A 166 16.96 -7.74 -3.97
CA GLY A 166 17.25 -9.13 -4.32
C GLY A 166 17.19 -10.09 -3.15
N GLY A 167 16.61 -9.68 -2.02
CA GLY A 167 16.50 -10.47 -0.80
C GLY A 167 17.72 -10.37 0.10
N LEU A 168 17.64 -11.05 1.24
CA LEU A 168 18.70 -11.11 2.23
C LEU A 168 19.89 -11.95 1.75
N GLY A 169 21.08 -11.55 2.13
CA GLY A 169 22.32 -12.30 1.89
C GLY A 169 22.40 -13.59 2.73
N GLN A 170 23.39 -14.42 2.43
CA GLN A 170 23.58 -15.70 3.09
C GLN A 170 23.89 -15.58 4.60
N PHE A 171 24.52 -14.48 5.00
CA PHE A 171 24.96 -14.24 6.38
C PHE A 171 24.09 -13.20 7.11
N ALA A 172 23.00 -12.77 6.50
CA ALA A 172 22.12 -11.75 7.05
C ALA A 172 21.44 -12.19 8.35
N ASP A 173 21.52 -11.35 9.38
CA ASP A 173 20.71 -11.51 10.60
C ASP A 173 19.33 -10.87 10.41
N ALA A 174 18.41 -11.66 9.87
CA ALA A 174 17.04 -11.22 9.62
C ALA A 174 16.27 -10.84 10.90
N GLY A 175 16.78 -11.18 12.08
CA GLY A 175 16.17 -10.82 13.37
C GLY A 175 16.49 -9.41 13.84
N LYS A 176 17.47 -8.73 13.21
CA LYS A 176 18.00 -7.44 13.68
C LYS A 176 18.13 -6.40 12.57
N ILE A 177 17.23 -6.40 11.61
CA ILE A 177 17.21 -5.39 10.56
C ILE A 177 16.86 -4.04 11.18
N ARG A 178 17.60 -3.00 10.82
CA ARG A 178 17.42 -1.65 11.33
C ARG A 178 17.02 -0.71 10.22
N ILE A 179 16.02 0.12 10.47
CA ILE A 179 15.63 1.24 9.61
C ILE A 179 16.05 2.50 10.33
N LEU A 180 16.98 3.24 9.74
CA LEU A 180 17.41 4.53 10.23
C LEU A 180 16.59 5.61 9.51
N ARG A 181 15.77 6.31 10.26
CA ARG A 181 14.87 7.37 9.76
C ARG A 181 15.32 8.71 10.30
N HIS A 182 15.69 9.61 9.41
CA HIS A 182 16.09 10.96 9.79
C HIS A 182 14.85 11.88 9.80
N LYS A 183 14.45 12.34 10.99
CA LYS A 183 13.40 13.36 11.15
C LYS A 183 14.06 14.64 11.64
N GLN A 184 13.76 15.74 10.97
CA GLN A 184 14.25 17.12 11.19
C GLN A 184 15.34 17.35 12.26
N ASN A 185 15.25 16.80 13.48
CA ASN A 185 16.19 16.99 14.59
C ASN A 185 16.64 15.71 15.28
N GLU A 186 16.15 14.55 14.86
CA GLU A 186 16.51 13.27 15.50
C GLU A 186 16.57 12.13 14.48
N THR A 187 17.41 11.16 14.78
CA THR A 187 17.46 9.91 14.03
C THR A 187 16.74 8.85 14.83
N VAL A 188 15.64 8.35 14.28
CA VAL A 188 14.89 7.23 14.86
C VAL A 188 15.43 5.94 14.29
N VAL A 189 15.76 4.98 15.16
CA VAL A 189 16.17 3.64 14.74
C VAL A 189 15.04 2.67 15.06
N VAL A 190 14.44 2.11 14.03
CA VAL A 190 13.42 1.07 14.15
C VAL A 190 14.06 -0.27 13.91
N THR A 191 14.07 -1.16 14.91
CA THR A 191 14.57 -2.53 14.76
C THR A 191 13.42 -3.47 14.43
N VAL A 192 13.56 -4.21 13.33
CA VAL A 192 12.54 -5.12 12.82
C VAL A 192 13.05 -6.55 12.85
N ASN A 193 12.24 -7.45 13.39
CA ASN A 193 12.47 -8.89 13.31
C ASN A 193 11.76 -9.45 12.07
N TYR A 194 12.47 -9.55 10.98
CA TYR A 194 11.92 -10.00 9.71
C TYR A 194 11.55 -11.50 9.69
N TYR A 195 12.05 -12.31 10.64
CA TYR A 195 11.59 -13.70 10.77
C TYR A 195 10.10 -13.78 11.07
N VAL A 196 9.57 -12.86 11.87
CA VAL A 196 8.13 -12.79 12.21
C VAL A 196 7.31 -12.45 10.99
N VAL A 197 7.77 -11.47 10.21
CA VAL A 197 7.11 -11.07 8.95
C VAL A 197 7.09 -12.24 7.96
N ARG A 198 8.23 -12.88 7.75
CA ARG A 198 8.39 -13.98 6.79
C ARG A 198 7.60 -15.24 7.17
N SER A 199 7.41 -15.49 8.45
CA SER A 199 6.62 -16.64 8.93
C SER A 199 5.11 -16.44 8.85
N GLY A 200 4.65 -15.24 8.44
CA GLY A 200 3.24 -14.88 8.42
C GLY A 200 2.61 -14.72 9.82
N GLY A 201 3.44 -14.62 10.87
CA GLY A 201 2.96 -14.55 12.25
C GLY A 201 2.30 -13.22 12.60
N ASP A 202 2.94 -12.13 12.25
CA ASP A 202 2.43 -10.77 12.49
C ASP A 202 2.74 -9.87 11.30
N VAL A 203 1.72 -9.63 10.49
CA VAL A 203 1.84 -8.76 9.30
C VAL A 203 2.01 -7.29 9.71
N SER A 204 1.59 -6.91 10.92
CA SER A 204 1.76 -5.55 11.43
C SER A 204 3.22 -5.21 11.75
N ALA A 205 4.08 -6.22 11.86
CA ALA A 205 5.52 -6.05 12.03
C ALA A 205 6.24 -5.61 10.74
N ASP A 206 5.56 -5.66 9.58
CA ASP A 206 6.10 -5.20 8.31
C ASP A 206 5.98 -3.67 8.22
N VAL A 207 7.07 -3.00 8.54
CA VAL A 207 7.12 -1.54 8.70
C VAL A 207 7.09 -0.84 7.34
N LEU A 208 6.30 0.23 7.24
CA LEU A 208 6.28 1.11 6.08
C LEU A 208 7.62 1.85 5.95
N VAL A 209 8.19 1.85 4.75
CA VAL A 209 9.41 2.61 4.42
C VAL A 209 9.01 4.04 4.06
N GLU A 210 9.74 5.03 4.60
CA GLU A 210 9.55 6.45 4.30
C GLU A 210 10.69 6.97 3.42
N PRO A 211 10.46 8.08 2.66
CA PRO A 211 11.51 8.70 1.86
C PRO A 211 12.73 9.08 2.70
N GLY A 212 13.93 8.71 2.25
CA GLY A 212 15.18 8.97 2.95
C GLY A 212 15.56 7.93 4.01
N ASP A 213 14.74 6.88 4.19
CA ASP A 213 15.09 5.79 5.11
C ASP A 213 16.35 5.03 4.66
N THR A 214 17.14 4.59 5.62
CA THR A 214 18.26 3.69 5.39
C THR A 214 17.98 2.35 6.06
N VAL A 215 17.76 1.31 5.26
CA VAL A 215 17.58 -0.07 5.71
C VAL A 215 18.95 -0.71 5.86
N GLN A 216 19.34 -1.05 7.08
CA GLN A 216 20.60 -1.71 7.38
C GLN A 216 20.34 -3.15 7.78
N VAL A 217 20.92 -4.09 7.03
CA VAL A 217 20.86 -5.52 7.29
C VAL A 217 22.23 -5.96 7.83
N PRO A 218 22.32 -6.37 9.11
CA PRO A 218 23.57 -6.82 9.70
C PRO A 218 23.94 -8.23 9.28
#